data_5f88df730e46c7ef7d5f9b3e72516738
#
_entry.id   5f88df730e46c7ef7d5f9b3e72516738
#
_cell.length_a   1.000
_cell.length_b   1.000
_cell.length_c   1.000
_cell.angle_alpha   90.00
_cell.angle_beta   90.00
_cell.angle_gamma   90.00
#
_symmetry.space_group_name_H-M   'P 1'
#
loop_
_entity.id
_entity.type
_entity.pdbx_description
1 polymer ?
#
loop_
_entity_poly.entity_id
_entity_poly.type
_entity_poly.pdbx_seq_one_letter_code
_entity_poly.pdbx_strand_id
1 'polypeptide(L)'
;TIKLHAGNEHPLEPTKLHSDAVQPLEPAKLEHKCADHNGHIHQITPSVIRQDPDGSMLLDAGEEITGMILLTAEGKDGDQVKLFYGEELDGKGSVRYDMRCNCCYREIWTLADGRCEFDPYDYKGFRYVKIVPDGGVKLSDIRFLVRHYPMDESLCELKTEEKTLENIFQICKNAV
;
A
#
# COMPACT_ATOMS: atom_id res chain seq x y z
N THR A 1 23.64 19.73 6.60
CA THR A 1 24.73 18.88 6.07
C THR A 1 24.10 17.57 5.65
N ILE A 2 24.19 17.22 4.38
CA ILE A 2 23.72 15.92 3.86
C ILE A 2 24.89 14.95 4.01
N LYS A 3 24.71 13.87 4.76
CA LYS A 3 25.66 12.77 4.82
C LYS A 3 25.09 11.59 4.03
N LEU A 4 25.68 11.31 2.88
CA LEU A 4 25.47 10.10 2.12
C LEU A 4 26.59 9.15 2.49
N HIS A 5 26.30 8.01 3.07
CA HIS A 5 27.23 6.92 3.20
C HIS A 5 27.12 6.04 1.95
N ALA A 6 28.05 6.24 1.02
CA ALA A 6 28.21 5.31 -0.08
C ALA A 6 28.71 3.98 0.49
N GLY A 7 27.94 2.92 0.33
CA GLY A 7 28.44 1.57 0.52
C GLY A 7 29.59 1.32 -0.44
N ASN A 8 30.58 0.53 -0.04
CA ASN A 8 31.72 0.17 -0.85
C ASN A 8 31.29 -0.44 -2.18
N GLU A 9 31.14 0.39 -3.21
CA GLU A 9 31.04 -0.08 -4.58
C GLU A 9 32.43 -0.52 -5.03
N HIS A 10 32.63 -1.82 -5.23
CA HIS A 10 33.73 -2.31 -6.03
C HIS A 10 33.52 -1.82 -7.46
N PRO A 11 34.53 -1.21 -8.11
CA PRO A 11 34.41 -0.81 -9.51
C PRO A 11 34.13 -2.06 -10.36
N LEU A 12 33.04 -2.04 -11.10
CA LEU A 12 32.72 -3.05 -12.09
C LEU A 12 33.73 -2.95 -13.21
N GLU A 13 34.63 -3.93 -13.32
CA GLU A 13 35.47 -4.07 -14.51
C GLU A 13 34.60 -4.37 -15.73
N PRO A 14 34.91 -3.79 -16.90
CA PRO A 14 34.14 -4.09 -18.11
C PRO A 14 34.35 -5.55 -18.53
N THR A 15 33.31 -6.33 -18.39
CA THR A 15 33.31 -7.74 -18.81
C THR A 15 33.40 -7.80 -20.33
N LYS A 16 34.48 -8.32 -20.86
CA LYS A 16 34.62 -8.67 -22.28
C LYS A 16 33.61 -9.76 -22.62
N LEU A 17 32.66 -9.44 -23.51
CA LEU A 17 31.76 -10.39 -24.12
C LEU A 17 32.60 -11.38 -24.97
N HIS A 18 32.85 -12.56 -24.45
CA HIS A 18 33.26 -13.70 -25.26
C HIS A 18 32.00 -14.40 -25.76
N SER A 19 31.87 -14.42 -27.10
CA SER A 19 30.90 -15.22 -27.82
C SER A 19 31.37 -16.67 -27.88
N ASP A 20 31.07 -17.47 -26.88
CA ASP A 20 31.22 -18.91 -27.01
C ASP A 20 30.14 -19.64 -26.21
N ALA A 21 29.36 -20.41 -26.98
CA ALA A 21 28.47 -21.47 -26.55
C ALA A 21 27.35 -21.05 -25.55
N VAL A 22 26.17 -20.85 -26.10
CA VAL A 22 24.90 -20.88 -25.37
C VAL A 22 24.79 -22.28 -24.76
N GLN A 23 25.18 -22.40 -23.47
CA GLN A 23 24.78 -23.54 -22.66
C GLN A 23 23.28 -23.37 -22.35
N PRO A 24 22.47 -24.44 -22.43
CA PRO A 24 21.10 -24.37 -21.96
C PRO A 24 21.13 -23.95 -20.51
N LEU A 25 20.52 -22.82 -20.20
CA LEU A 25 20.27 -22.42 -18.82
C LEU A 25 19.40 -23.52 -18.20
N GLU A 26 19.98 -24.28 -17.28
CA GLU A 26 19.16 -25.08 -16.38
C GLU A 26 18.11 -24.12 -15.76
N PRO A 27 16.85 -24.57 -15.65
CA PRO A 27 15.84 -23.73 -15.01
C PRO A 27 16.38 -23.38 -13.62
N ALA A 28 16.79 -22.12 -13.47
CA ALA A 28 17.15 -21.60 -12.17
C ALA A 28 15.99 -21.97 -11.26
N LYS A 29 16.21 -22.80 -10.26
CA LYS A 29 15.29 -22.93 -9.14
C LYS A 29 15.18 -21.51 -8.60
N LEU A 30 14.10 -20.85 -8.96
CA LEU A 30 13.62 -19.66 -8.26
C LEU A 30 13.32 -20.14 -6.83
N GLU A 31 14.36 -20.29 -6.03
CA GLU A 31 14.17 -20.26 -4.62
C GLU A 31 13.68 -18.84 -4.34
N HIS A 32 12.37 -18.70 -4.25
CA HIS A 32 11.78 -17.54 -3.64
C HIS A 32 12.33 -17.45 -2.22
N LYS A 33 13.48 -16.81 -2.07
CA LYS A 33 13.89 -16.26 -0.79
C LYS A 33 12.99 -15.05 -0.46
N CYS A 34 11.68 -15.23 -0.60
CA CYS A 34 10.69 -14.34 0.00
C CYS A 34 10.59 -14.54 1.52
N ALA A 35 11.39 -15.44 2.09
CA ALA A 35 11.26 -15.81 3.49
C ALA A 35 11.70 -14.72 4.47
N ASP A 36 12.50 -13.76 4.06
CA ASP A 36 13.08 -12.79 5.00
C ASP A 36 12.43 -11.40 4.94
N HIS A 37 11.35 -11.21 4.16
CA HIS A 37 10.68 -9.92 4.04
C HIS A 37 9.44 -9.77 4.94
N ASN A 38 9.20 -10.68 5.87
CA ASN A 38 8.10 -10.60 6.83
C ASN A 38 8.17 -9.37 7.77
N GLY A 39 9.31 -8.69 7.84
CA GLY A 39 9.50 -7.50 8.67
C GLY A 39 8.88 -6.21 8.12
N HIS A 40 8.43 -6.23 6.88
CA HIS A 40 7.99 -5.03 6.15
C HIS A 40 6.48 -4.95 5.91
N ILE A 41 5.75 -5.88 6.48
CA ILE A 41 4.29 -5.88 6.48
C ILE A 41 3.84 -5.61 7.91
N HIS A 42 3.10 -4.52 8.11
CA HIS A 42 2.52 -4.21 9.42
C HIS A 42 1.08 -3.74 9.27
N GLN A 43 0.33 -3.83 10.35
CA GLN A 43 -1.06 -3.41 10.38
C GLN A 43 -1.19 -2.06 11.07
N ILE A 44 -2.00 -1.18 10.47
CA ILE A 44 -2.41 0.07 11.09
C ILE A 44 -3.94 0.12 11.22
N THR A 45 -4.41 0.83 12.23
CA THR A 45 -5.83 1.14 12.39
C THR A 45 -6.07 2.51 11.79
N PRO A 46 -6.89 2.63 10.72
CA PRO A 46 -7.18 3.92 10.11
C PRO A 46 -8.00 4.82 11.02
N SER A 47 -7.87 6.12 10.83
CA SER A 47 -8.75 7.09 11.45
C SER A 47 -10.07 7.17 10.68
N VAL A 48 -11.20 7.20 11.39
CA VAL A 48 -12.51 7.42 10.79
C VAL A 48 -12.75 8.92 10.67
N ILE A 49 -12.70 9.46 9.42
CA ILE A 49 -12.99 10.88 9.17
C ILE A 49 -14.48 11.14 9.22
N ARG A 50 -15.29 10.25 8.64
CA ARG A 50 -16.73 10.37 8.55
C ARG A 50 -17.40 9.01 8.56
N GLN A 51 -18.51 8.92 9.23
CA GLN A 51 -19.43 7.79 9.17
C GLN A 51 -20.83 8.33 8.90
N ASP A 52 -21.43 7.85 7.84
CA ASP A 52 -22.74 8.28 7.37
C ASP A 52 -23.85 7.34 7.92
N PRO A 53 -25.12 7.80 8.01
CA PRO A 53 -26.21 7.00 8.56
C PRO A 53 -26.54 5.73 7.77
N ASP A 54 -26.14 5.65 6.49
CA ASP A 54 -26.29 4.48 5.63
C ASP A 54 -25.23 3.39 5.92
N GLY A 55 -24.36 3.62 6.90
CA GLY A 55 -23.26 2.73 7.25
C GLY A 55 -21.99 2.97 6.45
N SER A 56 -21.99 3.88 5.48
CA SER A 56 -20.76 4.21 4.76
C SER A 56 -19.76 4.94 5.65
N MET A 57 -18.47 4.69 5.38
CA MET A 57 -17.36 5.25 6.16
C MET A 57 -16.29 5.82 5.25
N LEU A 58 -15.68 6.93 5.67
CA LEU A 58 -14.48 7.51 5.09
C LEU A 58 -13.34 7.37 6.08
N LEU A 59 -12.29 6.69 5.65
CA LEU A 59 -11.11 6.35 6.44
C LEU A 59 -9.88 7.08 5.93
N ASP A 60 -8.95 7.42 6.83
CA ASP A 60 -7.64 8.02 6.53
C ASP A 60 -6.53 7.17 7.15
N ALA A 61 -5.56 6.79 6.36
CA ALA A 61 -4.34 6.14 6.85
C ALA A 61 -3.39 7.10 7.58
N GLY A 62 -3.61 8.43 7.45
CA GLY A 62 -2.74 9.47 7.99
C GLY A 62 -1.67 9.94 6.98
N GLU A 63 -1.19 9.04 6.16
CA GLU A 63 -0.24 9.27 5.08
C GLU A 63 -0.55 8.38 3.89
N GLU A 64 0.09 8.61 2.75
CA GLU A 64 -0.01 7.69 1.62
C GLU A 64 0.74 6.40 1.94
N ILE A 65 0.07 5.28 1.73
CA ILE A 65 0.60 3.94 1.98
C ILE A 65 0.47 3.06 0.73
N THR A 66 1.36 2.10 0.62
CA THR A 66 1.18 0.95 -0.26
C THR A 66 0.66 -0.21 0.56
N GLY A 67 -0.52 -0.69 0.24
CA GLY A 67 -1.15 -1.70 1.09
C GLY A 67 -2.51 -2.16 0.63
N MET A 68 -3.23 -2.79 1.53
CA MET A 68 -4.58 -3.31 1.31
C MET A 68 -5.42 -3.15 2.57
N ILE A 69 -6.75 -3.19 2.40
CA ILE A 69 -7.68 -3.19 3.50
C ILE A 69 -8.00 -4.62 3.92
N LEU A 70 -7.97 -4.87 5.20
CA LEU A 70 -8.53 -6.06 5.83
C LEU A 70 -9.80 -5.65 6.56
N LEU A 71 -10.87 -6.36 6.37
CA LEU A 71 -12.11 -6.13 7.09
C LEU A 71 -12.95 -7.40 7.22
N THR A 72 -13.80 -7.42 8.21
CA THR A 72 -14.86 -8.40 8.38
C THR A 72 -16.20 -7.77 8.06
N ALA A 73 -17.00 -8.44 7.24
CA ALA A 73 -18.38 -8.06 6.96
C ALA A 73 -19.33 -9.19 7.32
N GLU A 74 -20.47 -8.85 7.90
CA GLU A 74 -21.56 -9.79 8.19
C GLU A 74 -22.81 -9.33 7.46
N GLY A 75 -23.34 -10.19 6.60
CA GLY A 75 -24.49 -9.89 5.74
C GLY A 75 -25.14 -11.16 5.21
N LYS A 76 -25.94 -11.01 4.16
CA LYS A 76 -26.61 -12.09 3.45
C LYS A 76 -25.91 -12.38 2.13
N ASP A 77 -26.17 -13.57 1.60
CA ASP A 77 -25.70 -13.93 0.26
C ASP A 77 -26.18 -12.92 -0.78
N GLY A 78 -25.25 -12.41 -1.57
CA GLY A 78 -25.48 -11.39 -2.58
C GLY A 78 -25.37 -9.94 -2.12
N ASP A 79 -25.34 -9.65 -0.81
CA ASP A 79 -25.05 -8.30 -0.32
C ASP A 79 -23.66 -7.84 -0.78
N GLN A 80 -23.45 -6.54 -0.96
CA GLN A 80 -22.22 -6.00 -1.47
C GLN A 80 -21.57 -5.00 -0.50
N VAL A 81 -20.23 -5.00 -0.51
CA VAL A 81 -19.40 -3.95 0.09
C VAL A 81 -18.57 -3.33 -1.03
N LYS A 82 -18.78 -2.03 -1.28
CA LYS A 82 -18.06 -1.28 -2.29
C LYS A 82 -16.94 -0.49 -1.63
N LEU A 83 -15.74 -0.60 -2.18
CA LEU A 83 -14.52 0.03 -1.69
C LEU A 83 -13.99 0.98 -2.76
N PHE A 84 -13.62 2.18 -2.34
CA PHE A 84 -13.04 3.20 -3.19
C PHE A 84 -11.77 3.71 -2.52
N TYR A 85 -10.63 3.61 -3.22
CA TYR A 85 -9.33 4.02 -2.70
C TYR A 85 -8.82 5.24 -3.46
N GLY A 86 -8.07 6.09 -2.80
CA GLY A 86 -7.44 7.25 -3.44
C GLY A 86 -6.39 7.91 -2.56
N GLU A 87 -5.51 8.63 -3.21
CA GLU A 87 -4.43 9.39 -2.57
C GLU A 87 -4.95 10.71 -2.01
N GLU A 88 -6.01 11.25 -2.60
CA GLU A 88 -6.59 12.54 -2.23
C GLU A 88 -8.13 12.50 -2.18
N LEU A 89 -8.69 13.50 -1.53
CA LEU A 89 -10.11 13.76 -1.56
C LEU A 89 -10.44 14.74 -2.70
N ASP A 90 -11.62 14.59 -3.31
CA ASP A 90 -12.15 15.55 -4.27
C ASP A 90 -12.62 16.85 -3.57
N GLY A 91 -12.97 17.87 -4.36
CA GLY A 91 -13.47 19.15 -3.82
C GLY A 91 -14.78 19.06 -3.04
N LYS A 92 -15.39 17.86 -2.96
CA LYS A 92 -16.61 17.57 -2.18
C LYS A 92 -16.32 16.73 -0.93
N GLY A 93 -15.06 16.43 -0.68
CA GLY A 93 -14.63 15.61 0.46
C GLY A 93 -14.96 14.12 0.29
N SER A 94 -15.04 13.64 -0.95
CA SER A 94 -15.11 12.21 -1.27
C SER A 94 -13.78 11.72 -1.81
N VAL A 95 -13.56 10.39 -1.76
CA VAL A 95 -12.34 9.80 -2.30
C VAL A 95 -12.28 9.96 -3.81
N ARG A 96 -11.18 10.50 -4.31
CA ARG A 96 -10.90 10.56 -5.74
C ARG A 96 -10.32 9.22 -6.20
N TYR A 97 -11.19 8.29 -6.54
CA TYR A 97 -10.82 6.92 -6.93
C TYR A 97 -10.66 6.72 -8.44
N ASP A 98 -11.21 7.65 -9.24
CA ASP A 98 -11.07 7.67 -10.70
C ASP A 98 -9.95 8.64 -11.05
N MET A 99 -8.79 8.07 -11.34
CA MET A 99 -7.54 8.80 -11.51
C MET A 99 -7.17 8.91 -13.00
N ARG A 100 -6.07 9.60 -13.28
CA ARG A 100 -5.54 9.74 -14.64
C ARG A 100 -5.15 8.38 -15.23
N CYS A 101 -5.03 8.32 -16.54
CA CYS A 101 -4.58 7.12 -17.27
C CYS A 101 -5.52 5.92 -17.15
N ASN A 102 -6.82 6.14 -16.99
CA ASN A 102 -7.85 5.10 -16.80
C ASN A 102 -7.61 4.21 -15.56
N CYS A 103 -6.91 4.73 -14.57
CA CYS A 103 -6.73 4.05 -13.30
C CYS A 103 -7.95 4.29 -12.42
N CYS A 104 -8.69 3.24 -12.10
CA CYS A 104 -9.88 3.31 -11.25
C CYS A 104 -9.73 2.34 -10.08
N TYR A 105 -9.53 2.89 -8.88
CA TYR A 105 -9.34 2.11 -7.66
C TYR A 105 -10.68 1.88 -6.96
N ARG A 106 -11.49 1.02 -7.57
CA ARG A 106 -12.78 0.59 -7.04
C ARG A 106 -12.83 -0.94 -6.98
N GLU A 107 -13.32 -1.46 -5.86
CA GLU A 107 -13.61 -2.87 -5.68
C GLU A 107 -15.06 -3.06 -5.25
N ILE A 108 -15.64 -4.19 -5.60
CA ILE A 108 -16.96 -4.61 -5.16
C ILE A 108 -16.82 -6.04 -4.66
N TRP A 109 -17.09 -6.24 -3.37
CA TRP A 109 -17.08 -7.56 -2.76
C TRP A 109 -18.50 -8.04 -2.52
N THR A 110 -18.80 -9.24 -2.97
CA THR A 110 -20.10 -9.87 -2.76
C THR A 110 -19.97 -10.86 -1.62
N LEU A 111 -20.85 -10.75 -0.64
CA LEU A 111 -20.86 -11.57 0.55
C LEU A 111 -21.57 -12.91 0.29
N ALA A 112 -21.19 -13.93 1.06
CA ALA A 112 -22.01 -15.08 1.35
C ALA A 112 -22.80 -14.85 2.65
N ASP A 113 -23.72 -15.75 2.98
CA ASP A 113 -24.45 -15.68 4.25
C ASP A 113 -23.53 -15.71 5.47
N GLY A 114 -23.75 -14.78 6.38
CA GLY A 114 -23.05 -14.69 7.66
C GLY A 114 -21.78 -13.85 7.62
N ARG A 115 -20.75 -14.30 8.36
CA ARG A 115 -19.49 -13.57 8.51
C ARG A 115 -18.51 -13.91 7.39
N CYS A 116 -18.08 -12.90 6.67
CA CYS A 116 -17.06 -12.98 5.64
C CYS A 116 -15.83 -12.16 6.05
N GLU A 117 -14.64 -12.74 5.93
CA GLU A 117 -13.36 -12.05 6.14
C GLU A 117 -12.74 -11.77 4.77
N PHE A 118 -12.28 -10.55 4.57
CA PHE A 118 -11.66 -10.12 3.32
C PHE A 118 -10.17 -9.96 3.51
N ASP A 119 -9.42 -10.75 2.74
CA ASP A 119 -7.97 -10.73 2.65
C ASP A 119 -7.61 -10.59 1.16
N PRO A 120 -7.59 -9.36 0.63
CA PRO A 120 -7.36 -9.12 -0.80
C PRO A 120 -5.93 -9.47 -1.18
N TYR A 121 -5.74 -9.89 -2.42
CA TYR A 121 -4.44 -10.27 -2.96
C TYR A 121 -3.67 -9.07 -3.51
N ASP A 122 -4.41 -8.06 -4.04
CA ASP A 122 -3.83 -6.88 -4.67
C ASP A 122 -3.62 -5.76 -3.67
N TYR A 123 -2.43 -5.19 -3.69
CA TYR A 123 -2.13 -3.95 -2.97
C TYR A 123 -2.31 -2.73 -3.88
N LYS A 124 -2.56 -1.57 -3.29
CA LYS A 124 -2.75 -0.28 -3.94
C LYS A 124 -1.98 0.81 -3.21
N GLY A 125 -1.62 1.88 -3.93
CA GLY A 125 -1.19 3.13 -3.32
C GLY A 125 -2.42 3.96 -2.95
N PHE A 126 -2.59 4.32 -1.68
CA PHE A 126 -3.71 5.14 -1.24
C PHE A 126 -3.44 5.77 0.13
N ARG A 127 -4.18 6.82 0.43
CA ARG A 127 -4.30 7.38 1.77
C ARG A 127 -5.72 7.22 2.30
N TYR A 128 -6.72 7.44 1.44
CA TYR A 128 -8.13 7.44 1.84
C TYR A 128 -8.86 6.21 1.29
N VAL A 129 -9.76 5.67 2.10
CA VAL A 129 -10.67 4.61 1.69
C VAL A 129 -12.09 5.00 2.04
N LYS A 130 -13.00 4.95 1.06
CA LYS A 130 -14.44 5.01 1.32
C LYS A 130 -15.02 3.61 1.22
N ILE A 131 -15.72 3.20 2.26
CA ILE A 131 -16.46 1.94 2.31
C ILE A 131 -17.95 2.24 2.22
N VAL A 132 -18.64 1.56 1.32
CA VAL A 132 -20.08 1.68 1.14
C VAL A 132 -20.68 0.26 1.19
N PRO A 133 -21.17 -0.16 2.35
CA PRO A 133 -21.88 -1.45 2.48
C PRO A 133 -23.32 -1.32 1.96
N ASP A 134 -23.89 -2.43 1.50
CA ASP A 134 -25.34 -2.51 1.30
C ASP A 134 -26.08 -2.45 2.64
N GLY A 135 -27.36 -2.04 2.59
CA GLY A 135 -28.16 -1.86 3.82
C GLY A 135 -28.29 -3.15 4.62
N GLY A 136 -27.91 -3.10 5.90
CA GLY A 136 -27.94 -4.24 6.81
C GLY A 136 -26.63 -4.98 6.99
N VAL A 137 -25.64 -4.74 6.15
CA VAL A 137 -24.28 -5.28 6.32
C VAL A 137 -23.60 -4.60 7.51
N LYS A 138 -23.03 -5.42 8.40
CA LYS A 138 -22.24 -4.95 9.54
C LYS A 138 -20.76 -5.10 9.22
N LEU A 139 -19.99 -4.03 9.45
CA LEU A 139 -18.55 -4.01 9.25
C LEU A 139 -17.84 -4.05 10.60
N SER A 140 -16.74 -4.80 10.67
CA SER A 140 -15.86 -4.88 11.85
C SER A 140 -14.42 -5.18 11.45
N ASP A 141 -13.50 -5.10 12.42
CA ASP A 141 -12.09 -5.45 12.27
C ASP A 141 -11.40 -4.75 11.08
N ILE A 142 -11.73 -3.46 10.87
CA ILE A 142 -11.18 -2.70 9.75
C ILE A 142 -9.75 -2.30 10.08
N ARG A 143 -8.82 -2.75 9.25
CA ARG A 143 -7.38 -2.47 9.36
C ARG A 143 -6.79 -2.26 7.98
N PHE A 144 -5.67 -1.54 7.90
CA PHE A 144 -4.85 -1.49 6.71
C PHE A 144 -3.60 -2.34 6.93
N LEU A 145 -3.30 -3.19 5.98
CA LEU A 145 -2.07 -3.95 5.91
C LEU A 145 -1.10 -3.17 5.03
N VAL A 146 -0.13 -2.52 5.66
CA VAL A 146 0.87 -1.70 4.98
C VAL A 146 2.02 -2.59 4.54
N ARG A 147 2.44 -2.43 3.30
CA ARG A 147 3.56 -3.13 2.71
C ARG A 147 4.53 -2.12 2.10
N HIS A 148 5.76 -2.15 2.56
CA HIS A 148 6.82 -1.30 1.99
C HIS A 148 8.15 -2.06 1.91
N TYR A 149 9.05 -1.55 1.07
CA TYR A 149 10.41 -2.07 1.01
C TYR A 149 11.18 -1.66 2.28
N PRO A 150 12.00 -2.57 2.85
CA PRO A 150 12.82 -2.21 4.00
C PRO A 150 13.89 -1.22 3.60
N MET A 151 13.82 -0.04 4.14
CA MET A 151 14.86 0.95 4.01
C MET A 151 15.54 1.15 5.36
N ASP A 152 16.87 1.06 5.38
CA ASP A 152 17.64 1.47 6.55
C ASP A 152 17.67 3.00 6.60
N GLU A 153 16.78 3.57 7.39
CA GLU A 153 16.64 5.02 7.52
C GLU A 153 17.90 5.71 8.06
N SER A 154 18.80 4.96 8.70
CA SER A 154 20.06 5.49 9.22
C SER A 154 21.06 5.84 8.12
N LEU A 155 20.89 5.27 6.93
CA LEU A 155 21.78 5.50 5.79
C LEU A 155 21.57 6.85 5.12
N CYS A 156 20.43 7.51 5.37
CA CYS A 156 20.11 8.80 4.76
C CYS A 156 19.43 9.72 5.77
N GLU A 157 20.15 10.74 6.23
CA GLU A 157 19.66 11.71 7.21
C GLU A 157 19.89 13.14 6.70
N LEU A 158 18.88 13.99 6.82
CA LEU A 158 18.98 15.42 6.58
C LEU A 158 18.78 16.15 7.90
N LYS A 159 19.80 16.93 8.30
CA LYS A 159 19.74 17.87 9.42
C LYS A 159 19.96 19.29 8.91
N THR A 160 18.97 20.15 9.12
CA THR A 160 19.01 21.55 8.72
C THR A 160 18.24 22.40 9.73
N GLU A 161 18.52 23.69 9.77
CA GLU A 161 17.73 24.65 10.56
C GLU A 161 16.37 24.94 9.90
N GLU A 162 16.22 24.63 8.61
CA GLU A 162 14.99 24.85 7.85
C GLU A 162 14.05 23.64 7.97
N LYS A 163 13.05 23.78 8.83
CA LYS A 163 12.10 22.68 9.12
C LYS A 163 11.31 22.21 7.90
N THR A 164 11.04 23.11 6.97
CA THR A 164 10.34 22.79 5.73
C THR A 164 11.12 21.78 4.90
N LEU A 165 12.43 21.93 4.80
CA LEU A 165 13.29 20.99 4.08
C LEU A 165 13.36 19.63 4.76
N GLU A 166 13.39 19.57 6.09
CA GLU A 166 13.31 18.30 6.81
C GLU A 166 12.00 17.57 6.54
N ASN A 167 10.88 18.30 6.56
CA ASN A 167 9.57 17.73 6.29
C ASN A 167 9.47 17.21 4.84
N ILE A 168 9.96 17.97 3.86
CA ILE A 168 9.99 17.52 2.45
C ILE A 168 10.85 16.26 2.32
N PHE A 169 12.01 16.24 2.96
CA PHE A 169 12.90 15.09 2.93
C PHE A 169 12.22 13.84 3.52
N GLN A 170 11.48 13.99 4.64
CA GLN A 170 10.74 12.88 5.24
C GLN A 170 9.61 12.38 4.32
N ILE A 171 8.87 13.27 3.66
CA ILE A 171 7.86 12.89 2.67
C ILE A 171 8.49 12.08 1.54
N CYS A 172 9.65 12.54 1.02
CA CYS A 172 10.37 11.80 -0.03
C CYS A 172 10.83 10.42 0.43
N LYS A 173 11.25 10.28 1.70
CA LYS A 173 11.61 8.97 2.28
C LYS A 173 10.42 8.02 2.34
N ASN A 174 9.26 8.55 2.73
CA ASN A 174 8.04 7.72 2.85
C ASN A 174 7.50 7.28 1.48
N ALA A 175 7.92 7.92 0.38
CA ALA A 175 7.48 7.61 -0.98
C ALA A 175 8.34 6.54 -1.69
N VAL A 176 9.40 6.06 -1.06
CA VAL A 176 10.34 5.04 -1.58
C VAL A 176 10.03 3.67 -0.97
#